data_5b8acb7383d26682ac8a26d7484a4316
#
_entry.id   5b8acb7383d26682ac8a26d7484a4316
#
_cell.length_a   1.000
_cell.length_b   1.000
_cell.length_c   1.000
_cell.angle_alpha   90.00
_cell.angle_beta   90.00
_cell.angle_gamma   90.00
#
_symmetry.space_group_name_H-M   'P 1'
#
loop_
_entity.id
_entity.type
_entity.pdbx_description
1 polymer ?
#
loop_
_entity_poly.entity_id
_entity_poly.type
_entity_poly.pdbx_seq_one_letter_code
_entity_poly.pdbx_strand_id
1 'polypeptide(L)'
;MTSTPDFAPVDEAPVERTAATVEQLEQEGDIAADFIEELLDIADIVGDLALDVRAGRAYVSVEAPEGGSVALLADTDTVQALQELTRIAVQARTGRFSRLILDVGGSRDTRQRELARLVDRAIERLEDGASQASLPAMSSYERKLVHDIVSERGFVSESYGEGAERHTVISRG
;
A
#
# COMPACT_ATOMS: atom_id res chain seq x y z
N MET A 1 -0.65 -57.59 -0.67
CA MET A 1 -0.09 -56.86 0.47
C MET A 1 0.56 -55.60 -0.10
N THR A 2 -0.20 -54.55 -0.23
CA THR A 2 0.23 -53.27 -0.77
C THR A 2 0.50 -52.32 0.41
N SER A 3 1.79 -52.01 0.64
CA SER A 3 2.23 -51.13 1.69
C SER A 3 2.01 -49.68 1.24
N THR A 4 1.15 -48.95 1.92
CA THR A 4 0.97 -47.51 1.76
C THR A 4 2.13 -46.80 2.44
N PRO A 5 2.84 -45.88 1.78
CA PRO A 5 3.86 -45.06 2.46
C PRO A 5 3.18 -44.08 3.42
N ASP A 6 3.57 -44.16 4.68
CA ASP A 6 3.21 -43.26 5.75
C ASP A 6 3.95 -41.95 5.54
N PHE A 7 3.22 -40.89 5.09
CA PHE A 7 3.74 -39.52 5.04
C PHE A 7 3.58 -38.93 6.43
N ALA A 8 4.66 -38.87 7.19
CA ALA A 8 4.72 -38.10 8.40
C ALA A 8 4.54 -36.59 8.08
N PRO A 9 3.74 -35.84 8.85
CA PRO A 9 3.62 -34.41 8.68
C PRO A 9 4.97 -33.77 8.99
N VAL A 10 5.53 -33.04 8.01
CA VAL A 10 6.67 -32.15 8.23
C VAL A 10 6.19 -31.01 9.11
N ASP A 11 6.65 -31.01 10.34
CA ASP A 11 6.47 -29.93 11.31
C ASP A 11 7.28 -28.72 10.79
N GLU A 12 6.63 -27.88 9.96
CA GLU A 12 7.19 -26.60 9.58
C GLU A 12 7.20 -25.70 10.82
N ALA A 13 8.34 -25.67 11.48
CA ALA A 13 8.60 -24.70 12.54
C ALA A 13 8.26 -23.29 12.01
N PRO A 14 7.58 -22.44 12.80
CA PRO A 14 7.26 -21.09 12.38
C PRO A 14 8.58 -20.36 12.09
N VAL A 15 8.78 -19.97 10.83
CA VAL A 15 9.91 -19.13 10.42
C VAL A 15 9.76 -17.83 11.21
N GLU A 16 10.55 -17.65 12.25
CA GLU A 16 10.66 -16.38 12.97
C GLU A 16 11.01 -15.31 11.94
N ARG A 17 10.05 -14.45 11.64
CA ARG A 17 10.24 -13.30 10.78
C ARG A 17 11.05 -12.26 11.56
N THR A 18 12.35 -12.44 11.59
CA THR A 18 13.27 -11.42 12.11
C THR A 18 13.01 -10.11 11.36
N ALA A 19 12.88 -9.03 12.11
CA ALA A 19 12.74 -7.70 11.52
C ALA A 19 13.97 -7.43 10.64
N ALA A 20 13.75 -6.85 9.45
CA ALA A 20 14.85 -6.48 8.56
C ALA A 20 15.75 -5.45 9.24
N THR A 21 17.07 -5.58 9.06
CA THR A 21 18.03 -4.59 9.54
C THR A 21 17.97 -3.32 8.70
N VAL A 22 18.48 -2.20 9.22
CA VAL A 22 18.53 -0.93 8.47
C VAL A 22 19.32 -1.12 7.17
N GLU A 23 20.47 -1.78 7.21
CA GLU A 23 21.27 -2.10 6.03
C GLU A 23 20.50 -2.91 4.96
N GLN A 24 19.67 -3.87 5.41
CA GLN A 24 18.82 -4.63 4.51
C GLN A 24 17.72 -3.76 3.88
N LEU A 25 17.18 -2.80 4.63
CA LEU A 25 16.15 -1.88 4.12
C LEU A 25 16.75 -0.84 3.16
N GLU A 26 17.97 -0.38 3.41
CA GLU A 26 18.74 0.47 2.50
C GLU A 26 19.00 -0.27 1.18
N GLN A 27 19.47 -1.52 1.24
CA GLN A 27 19.64 -2.36 0.05
C GLN A 27 18.33 -2.57 -0.72
N GLU A 28 17.21 -2.78 -0.02
CA GLU A 28 15.89 -2.87 -0.67
C GLU A 28 15.53 -1.56 -1.37
N GLY A 29 15.84 -0.41 -0.75
CA GLY A 29 15.64 0.92 -1.31
C GLY A 29 16.44 1.14 -2.59
N ASP A 30 17.74 0.81 -2.56
CA ASP A 30 18.64 0.96 -3.72
C ASP A 30 18.16 0.12 -4.91
N ILE A 31 17.82 -1.16 -4.67
CA ILE A 31 17.27 -2.04 -5.73
C ILE A 31 15.96 -1.50 -6.29
N ALA A 32 15.12 -0.95 -5.44
CA ALA A 32 13.85 -0.38 -5.85
C ALA A 32 14.04 0.90 -6.66
N ALA A 33 14.99 1.75 -6.27
CA ALA A 33 15.33 2.96 -6.99
C ALA A 33 15.87 2.64 -8.38
N ASP A 34 16.84 1.73 -8.49
CA ASP A 34 17.37 1.26 -9.77
C ASP A 34 16.24 0.79 -10.71
N PHE A 35 15.31 -0.01 -10.19
CA PHE A 35 14.18 -0.52 -10.99
C PHE A 35 13.25 0.59 -11.47
N ILE A 36 12.95 1.57 -10.60
CA ILE A 36 12.07 2.70 -10.96
C ILE A 36 12.79 3.64 -11.92
N GLU A 37 14.08 3.93 -11.73
CA GLU A 37 14.88 4.75 -12.62
C GLU A 37 14.90 4.17 -14.03
N GLU A 38 15.18 2.87 -14.17
CA GLU A 38 15.14 2.17 -15.46
C GLU A 38 13.76 2.25 -16.12
N LEU A 39 12.69 2.14 -15.34
CA LEU A 39 11.32 2.24 -15.86
C LEU A 39 11.01 3.67 -16.33
N LEU A 40 11.41 4.69 -15.57
CA LEU A 40 11.24 6.10 -15.96
C LEU A 40 12.00 6.43 -17.23
N ASP A 41 13.23 5.94 -17.38
CA ASP A 41 14.05 6.10 -18.58
C ASP A 41 13.38 5.46 -19.80
N ILE A 42 12.86 4.22 -19.68
CA ILE A 42 12.14 3.53 -20.77
C ILE A 42 10.88 4.30 -21.18
N ALA A 43 10.19 4.91 -20.20
CA ALA A 43 8.96 5.66 -20.42
C ALA A 43 9.20 7.11 -20.88
N ASP A 44 10.44 7.58 -20.98
CA ASP A 44 10.82 8.98 -21.25
C ASP A 44 10.19 9.96 -20.26
N ILE A 45 10.17 9.56 -18.96
CA ILE A 45 9.62 10.34 -17.87
C ILE A 45 10.78 10.83 -16.99
N VAL A 46 10.85 12.14 -16.79
CA VAL A 46 11.85 12.77 -15.91
C VAL A 46 11.29 12.88 -14.50
N GLY A 47 12.01 12.30 -13.53
CA GLY A 47 11.68 12.34 -12.10
C GLY A 47 12.92 12.18 -11.24
N ASP A 48 12.92 12.82 -10.07
CA ASP A 48 13.97 12.70 -9.06
C ASP A 48 13.56 11.65 -8.02
N LEU A 49 14.47 10.73 -7.69
CA LEU A 49 14.23 9.71 -6.69
C LEU A 49 14.84 10.10 -5.34
N ALA A 50 14.08 9.91 -4.28
CA ALA A 50 14.58 10.02 -2.91
C ALA A 50 14.29 8.73 -2.13
N LEU A 51 15.28 8.31 -1.32
CA LEU A 51 15.24 7.11 -0.52
C LEU A 51 15.23 7.46 0.96
N ASP A 52 14.45 6.72 1.75
CA ASP A 52 14.44 6.83 3.19
C ASP A 52 14.06 5.48 3.83
N VAL A 53 14.41 5.31 5.10
CA VAL A 53 14.00 4.15 5.92
C VAL A 53 13.13 4.66 7.06
N ARG A 54 11.83 4.34 7.01
CA ARG A 54 10.84 4.78 8.00
C ARG A 54 10.05 3.61 8.55
N ALA A 55 9.85 3.57 9.85
CA ALA A 55 9.04 2.56 10.53
C ALA A 55 9.37 1.12 10.11
N GLY A 56 10.67 0.80 9.94
CA GLY A 56 11.14 -0.52 9.54
C GLY A 56 10.77 -0.93 8.11
N ARG A 57 10.70 0.04 7.19
CA ARG A 57 10.44 -0.18 5.76
C ARG A 57 11.30 0.74 4.90
N ALA A 58 11.70 0.25 3.74
CA ALA A 58 12.24 1.10 2.69
C ALA A 58 11.12 1.98 2.12
N TYR A 59 11.42 3.24 1.91
CA TYR A 59 10.52 4.24 1.35
C TYR A 59 11.20 4.88 0.14
N VAL A 60 10.55 4.77 -1.02
CA VAL A 60 11.02 5.34 -2.28
C VAL A 60 10.01 6.37 -2.73
N SER A 61 10.44 7.60 -2.95
CA SER A 61 9.60 8.65 -3.53
C SER A 61 10.14 9.08 -4.88
N VAL A 62 9.22 9.31 -5.81
CA VAL A 62 9.50 9.86 -7.14
C VAL A 62 8.87 11.25 -7.18
N GLU A 63 9.71 12.26 -7.29
CA GLU A 63 9.26 13.65 -7.36
C GLU A 63 9.40 14.18 -8.80
N ALA A 64 8.46 15.00 -9.23
CA ALA A 64 8.56 15.67 -10.52
C ALA A 64 9.23 17.02 -10.35
N PRO A 65 10.19 17.39 -11.22
CA PRO A 65 10.49 18.79 -11.41
C PRO A 65 9.22 19.52 -11.89
N GLU A 66 9.12 20.83 -11.62
CA GLU A 66 7.95 21.64 -11.99
C GLU A 66 7.58 21.40 -13.48
N GLY A 67 6.35 20.91 -13.72
CA GLY A 67 5.84 20.60 -15.07
C GLY A 67 6.23 19.21 -15.60
N GLY A 68 6.80 18.34 -14.77
CA GLY A 68 7.22 17.00 -15.17
C GLY A 68 6.08 16.01 -15.42
N SER A 69 6.34 14.99 -16.24
CA SER A 69 5.37 13.96 -16.64
C SER A 69 5.11 12.88 -15.58
N VAL A 70 5.76 12.93 -14.40
CA VAL A 70 5.51 12.00 -13.26
C VAL A 70 4.04 11.98 -12.85
N ALA A 71 3.31 13.09 -13.04
CA ALA A 71 1.87 13.16 -12.74
C ALA A 71 1.05 12.11 -13.51
N LEU A 72 1.53 11.63 -14.66
CA LEU A 72 0.89 10.55 -15.43
C LEU A 72 0.92 9.20 -14.69
N LEU A 73 1.90 9.01 -13.81
CA LEU A 73 2.07 7.80 -13.01
C LEU A 73 1.44 7.92 -11.60
N ALA A 74 0.98 9.11 -11.21
CA ALA A 74 0.48 9.38 -9.86
C ALA A 74 -0.97 8.90 -9.62
N ASP A 75 -1.62 8.31 -10.62
CA ASP A 75 -2.92 7.66 -10.46
C ASP A 75 -2.84 6.48 -9.49
N THR A 76 -3.88 6.30 -8.69
CA THR A 76 -3.90 5.32 -7.58
C THR A 76 -3.62 3.89 -8.06
N ASP A 77 -4.27 3.46 -9.14
CA ASP A 77 -4.13 2.10 -9.66
C ASP A 77 -2.74 1.89 -10.27
N THR A 78 -2.22 2.90 -10.95
CA THR A 78 -0.87 2.92 -11.51
C THR A 78 0.19 2.83 -10.41
N VAL A 79 0.08 3.63 -9.35
CA VAL A 79 1.01 3.59 -8.22
C VAL A 79 0.96 2.24 -7.50
N GLN A 80 -0.23 1.64 -7.34
CA GLN A 80 -0.34 0.31 -6.75
C GLN A 80 0.34 -0.75 -7.61
N ALA A 81 0.12 -0.73 -8.93
CA ALA A 81 0.77 -1.66 -9.85
C ALA A 81 2.30 -1.50 -9.84
N LEU A 82 2.79 -0.26 -9.89
CA LEU A 82 4.23 0.04 -9.80
C LEU A 82 4.83 -0.45 -8.48
N GLN A 83 4.15 -0.22 -7.36
CA GLN A 83 4.61 -0.68 -6.06
C GLN A 83 4.72 -2.22 -6.00
N GLU A 84 3.74 -2.94 -6.55
CA GLU A 84 3.80 -4.41 -6.59
C GLU A 84 4.92 -4.91 -7.51
N LEU A 85 5.09 -4.32 -8.70
CA LEU A 85 6.20 -4.67 -9.60
C LEU A 85 7.56 -4.40 -8.94
N THR A 86 7.72 -3.26 -8.28
CA THR A 86 8.95 -2.92 -7.56
C THR A 86 9.24 -3.91 -6.43
N ARG A 87 8.23 -4.32 -5.67
CA ARG A 87 8.37 -5.36 -4.63
C ARG A 87 8.79 -6.70 -5.20
N ILE A 88 8.23 -7.10 -6.34
CA ILE A 88 8.62 -8.33 -7.05
C ILE A 88 10.08 -8.23 -7.51
N ALA A 89 10.50 -7.10 -8.07
CA ALA A 89 11.88 -6.87 -8.49
C ALA A 89 12.86 -6.96 -7.30
N VAL A 90 12.54 -6.33 -6.17
CA VAL A 90 13.33 -6.41 -4.93
C VAL A 90 13.36 -7.85 -4.41
N GLN A 91 12.22 -8.54 -4.36
CA GLN A 91 12.15 -9.93 -3.92
C GLN A 91 12.98 -10.87 -4.80
N ALA A 92 12.95 -10.67 -6.12
CA ALA A 92 13.74 -11.47 -7.06
C ALA A 92 15.25 -11.31 -6.83
N ARG A 93 15.72 -10.11 -6.45
CA ARG A 93 17.15 -9.84 -6.19
C ARG A 93 17.59 -10.22 -4.77
N THR A 94 16.72 -10.06 -3.78
CA THR A 94 17.06 -10.28 -2.36
C THR A 94 16.66 -11.66 -1.82
N GLY A 95 15.72 -12.35 -2.48
CA GLY A 95 15.11 -13.58 -1.98
C GLY A 95 14.15 -13.35 -0.79
N ARG A 96 13.92 -12.11 -0.38
CA ARG A 96 13.09 -11.75 0.78
C ARG A 96 11.84 -10.99 0.35
N PHE A 97 10.75 -11.23 1.07
CA PHE A 97 9.52 -10.46 0.88
C PHE A 97 9.74 -8.99 1.33
N SER A 98 9.57 -8.06 0.41
CA SER A 98 9.70 -6.63 0.68
C SER A 98 8.37 -5.99 1.07
N ARG A 99 8.40 -5.11 2.07
CA ARG A 99 7.30 -4.24 2.48
C ARG A 99 7.54 -2.78 2.08
N LEU A 100 8.37 -2.60 1.11
CA LEU A 100 8.73 -1.28 0.60
C LEU A 100 7.46 -0.46 0.26
N ILE A 101 7.58 0.84 0.41
CA ILE A 101 6.54 1.83 0.09
C ILE A 101 7.05 2.69 -1.06
N LEU A 102 6.23 2.79 -2.11
CA LEU A 102 6.45 3.70 -3.23
C LEU A 102 5.47 4.87 -3.13
N ASP A 103 5.97 6.08 -3.29
CA ASP A 103 5.19 7.31 -3.45
C ASP A 103 5.56 7.99 -4.78
N VAL A 104 4.60 8.36 -5.58
CA VAL A 104 4.82 8.96 -6.89
C VAL A 104 4.10 10.30 -6.94
N GLY A 105 4.87 11.39 -7.06
CA GLY A 105 4.33 12.74 -7.16
C GLY A 105 3.43 13.14 -6.00
N GLY A 106 3.69 12.65 -4.78
CA GLY A 106 2.84 12.92 -3.62
C GLY A 106 1.46 12.24 -3.69
N SER A 107 1.34 11.15 -4.45
CA SER A 107 0.09 10.40 -4.63
C SER A 107 -0.54 9.96 -3.30
N ARG A 108 0.28 9.64 -2.30
CA ARG A 108 -0.20 9.21 -0.97
C ARG A 108 -0.93 10.32 -0.24
N ASP A 109 -0.38 11.54 -0.22
CA ASP A 109 -1.01 12.69 0.42
C ASP A 109 -2.29 13.11 -0.33
N THR A 110 -2.26 13.02 -1.65
CA THR A 110 -3.42 13.27 -2.50
C THR A 110 -4.51 12.25 -2.19
N ARG A 111 -4.16 10.97 -2.13
CA ARG A 111 -5.11 9.90 -1.82
C ARG A 111 -5.68 10.02 -0.40
N GLN A 112 -4.86 10.37 0.58
CA GLN A 112 -5.34 10.61 1.94
C GLN A 112 -6.38 11.74 1.99
N ARG A 113 -6.15 12.84 1.26
CA ARG A 113 -7.13 13.95 1.13
C ARG A 113 -8.43 13.51 0.45
N GLU A 114 -8.35 12.67 -0.57
CA GLU A 114 -9.53 12.09 -1.22
C GLU A 114 -10.34 11.19 -0.27
N LEU A 115 -9.67 10.31 0.47
CA LEU A 115 -10.32 9.45 1.46
C LEU A 115 -10.99 10.28 2.56
N ALA A 116 -10.35 11.35 3.03
CA ALA A 116 -10.95 12.27 4.00
C ALA A 116 -12.24 12.90 3.45
N ARG A 117 -12.24 13.35 2.19
CA ARG A 117 -13.44 13.88 1.53
C ARG A 117 -14.54 12.83 1.35
N LEU A 118 -14.17 11.56 1.11
CA LEU A 118 -15.14 10.46 1.03
C LEU A 118 -15.80 10.23 2.39
N VAL A 119 -15.01 10.25 3.46
CA VAL A 119 -15.51 10.14 4.85
C VAL A 119 -16.44 11.31 5.17
N ASP A 120 -16.05 12.55 4.87
CA ASP A 120 -16.88 13.74 5.14
C ASP A 120 -18.25 13.63 4.47
N ARG A 121 -18.31 13.26 3.18
CA ARG A 121 -19.57 13.04 2.47
C ARG A 121 -20.40 11.89 3.03
N ALA A 122 -19.77 10.84 3.55
CA ALA A 122 -20.46 9.74 4.19
C ALA A 122 -21.08 10.16 5.53
N ILE A 123 -20.36 10.98 6.30
CA ILE A 123 -20.84 11.56 7.57
C ILE A 123 -22.01 12.50 7.33
N GLU A 124 -21.95 13.39 6.32
CA GLU A 124 -23.08 14.26 5.93
C GLU A 124 -24.36 13.43 5.68
N ARG A 125 -24.26 12.29 4.97
CA ARG A 125 -25.42 11.40 4.76
C ARG A 125 -25.97 10.81 6.06
N LEU A 126 -25.10 10.49 7.01
CA LEU A 126 -25.53 10.01 8.32
C LEU A 126 -26.23 11.12 9.11
N GLU A 127 -25.73 12.36 9.05
CA GLU A 127 -26.33 13.52 9.67
C GLU A 127 -27.70 13.82 9.08
N ASP A 128 -27.89 13.64 7.77
CA ASP A 128 -29.17 13.75 7.04
C ASP A 128 -30.15 12.60 7.33
N GLY A 129 -29.79 11.64 8.19
CA GLY A 129 -30.69 10.59 8.69
C GLY A 129 -30.45 9.18 8.15
N ALA A 130 -29.41 8.95 7.35
CA ALA A 130 -29.02 7.59 6.99
C ALA A 130 -28.55 6.81 8.24
N SER A 131 -28.86 5.51 8.32
CA SER A 131 -28.42 4.64 9.40
C SER A 131 -26.95 4.23 9.25
N GLN A 132 -26.50 4.11 8.01
CA GLN A 132 -25.12 3.73 7.65
C GLN A 132 -24.75 4.29 6.27
N ALA A 133 -23.44 4.42 6.02
CA ALA A 133 -22.90 4.85 4.73
C ALA A 133 -21.73 3.95 4.32
N SER A 134 -21.86 3.28 3.17
CA SER A 134 -20.80 2.45 2.59
C SER A 134 -19.88 3.28 1.72
N LEU A 135 -18.59 3.06 1.85
CA LEU A 135 -17.55 3.61 0.98
C LEU A 135 -17.22 2.62 -0.14
N PRO A 136 -16.56 3.04 -1.22
CA PRO A 136 -16.04 2.14 -2.23
C PRO A 136 -15.07 1.09 -1.66
N ALA A 137 -14.89 -0.02 -2.39
CA ALA A 137 -13.86 -1.00 -2.09
C ALA A 137 -12.47 -0.35 -2.12
N MET A 138 -11.61 -0.75 -1.20
CA MET A 138 -10.28 -0.16 -1.05
C MET A 138 -9.31 -1.12 -0.37
N SER A 139 -8.01 -0.85 -0.51
CA SER A 139 -6.94 -1.65 0.08
C SER A 139 -6.99 -1.69 1.62
N SER A 140 -6.30 -2.66 2.23
CA SER A 140 -6.22 -2.75 3.71
C SER A 140 -5.58 -1.52 4.35
N TYR A 141 -4.62 -0.91 3.67
CA TYR A 141 -3.99 0.33 4.10
C TYR A 141 -4.99 1.49 4.11
N GLU A 142 -5.72 1.67 3.02
CA GLU A 142 -6.72 2.74 2.90
C GLU A 142 -7.85 2.58 3.90
N ARG A 143 -8.33 1.32 4.12
CA ARG A 143 -9.33 1.07 5.16
C ARG A 143 -8.86 1.47 6.55
N LYS A 144 -7.57 1.22 6.86
CA LYS A 144 -7.00 1.67 8.13
C LYS A 144 -7.01 3.20 8.24
N LEU A 145 -6.58 3.92 7.20
CA LEU A 145 -6.65 5.39 7.17
C LEU A 145 -8.09 5.89 7.37
N VAL A 146 -9.05 5.28 6.68
CA VAL A 146 -10.47 5.62 6.82
C VAL A 146 -10.96 5.38 8.25
N HIS A 147 -10.60 4.24 8.87
CA HIS A 147 -10.96 3.98 10.27
C HIS A 147 -10.40 5.03 11.23
N ASP A 148 -9.14 5.43 11.05
CA ASP A 148 -8.50 6.46 11.85
C ASP A 148 -9.24 7.81 11.68
N ILE A 149 -9.49 8.24 10.45
CA ILE A 149 -10.22 9.48 10.13
C ILE A 149 -11.65 9.46 10.70
N VAL A 150 -12.38 8.37 10.56
CA VAL A 150 -13.77 8.23 11.07
C VAL A 150 -13.79 8.30 12.60
N SER A 151 -12.84 7.64 13.25
CA SER A 151 -12.69 7.66 14.71
C SER A 151 -12.40 9.08 15.24
N GLU A 152 -11.51 9.84 14.56
CA GLU A 152 -11.22 11.23 14.89
C GLU A 152 -12.46 12.14 14.80
N ARG A 153 -13.42 11.79 13.94
CA ARG A 153 -14.70 12.53 13.78
C ARG A 153 -15.81 12.04 14.72
N GLY A 154 -15.53 11.06 15.57
CA GLY A 154 -16.47 10.55 16.57
C GLY A 154 -17.53 9.59 16.03
N PHE A 155 -17.28 8.98 14.86
CA PHE A 155 -18.13 7.95 14.25
C PHE A 155 -17.49 6.56 14.40
N VAL A 156 -18.28 5.53 14.10
CA VAL A 156 -17.84 4.13 14.11
C VAL A 156 -17.73 3.63 12.67
N SER A 157 -16.75 2.78 12.42
CA SER A 157 -16.57 2.16 11.11
C SER A 157 -16.18 0.70 11.22
N GLU A 158 -16.68 -0.11 10.30
CA GLU A 158 -16.39 -1.54 10.20
C GLU A 158 -16.07 -1.91 8.75
N SER A 159 -15.20 -2.93 8.57
CA SER A 159 -14.84 -3.43 7.24
C SER A 159 -15.66 -4.65 6.88
N TYR A 160 -16.35 -4.61 5.72
CA TYR A 160 -17.17 -5.68 5.16
C TYR A 160 -16.64 -6.17 3.82
N GLY A 161 -17.03 -7.38 3.43
CA GLY A 161 -16.63 -8.00 2.18
C GLY A 161 -15.27 -8.72 2.26
N GLU A 162 -14.89 -9.37 1.17
CA GLU A 162 -13.67 -10.15 1.06
C GLU A 162 -12.89 -9.75 -0.20
N GLY A 163 -11.56 -9.98 -0.18
CA GLY A 163 -10.69 -9.73 -1.33
C GLY A 163 -10.80 -8.30 -1.87
N ALA A 164 -11.02 -8.19 -3.18
CA ALA A 164 -11.10 -6.92 -3.90
C ALA A 164 -12.37 -6.11 -3.60
N GLU A 165 -13.44 -6.77 -3.13
CA GLU A 165 -14.72 -6.13 -2.79
C GLU A 165 -14.75 -5.58 -1.34
N ARG A 166 -13.65 -5.71 -0.60
CA ARG A 166 -13.63 -5.32 0.79
C ARG A 166 -13.63 -3.80 0.96
N HIS A 167 -14.61 -3.30 1.71
CA HIS A 167 -14.90 -1.88 1.89
C HIS A 167 -15.20 -1.51 3.34
N THR A 168 -15.27 -0.23 3.64
CA THR A 168 -15.61 0.29 4.97
C THR A 168 -17.05 0.83 4.97
N VAL A 169 -17.78 0.51 6.03
CA VAL A 169 -19.12 1.05 6.33
C VAL A 169 -19.03 1.90 7.58
N ILE A 170 -19.56 3.11 7.52
CA ILE A 170 -19.58 4.08 8.61
C ILE A 170 -20.98 4.13 9.20
N SER A 171 -21.09 4.19 10.53
CA SER A 171 -22.33 4.33 11.27
C SER A 171 -22.18 5.30 12.45
N ARG A 172 -23.32 5.72 13.00
CA ARG A 172 -23.33 6.39 14.30
C ARG A 172 -23.04 5.37 15.38
N GLY A 173 -22.27 5.75 16.39
CA GLY A 173 -22.02 4.95 17.59
C GLY A 173 -23.26 4.83 18.48
#